data_3585efab71ec824dedf43f67063e2fb4
#
_entry.id   3585efab71ec824dedf43f67063e2fb4
#
_cell.length_a   1.000
_cell.length_b   1.000
_cell.length_c   1.000
_cell.angle_alpha   90.00
_cell.angle_beta   90.00
_cell.angle_gamma   90.00
#
_symmetry.space_group_name_H-M   'P 1'
#
loop_
_entity.id
_entity.type
_entity.pdbx_description
1 polymer ?
#
loop_
_entity_poly.entity_id
_entity_poly.type
_entity_poly.pdbx_seq_one_letter_code
_entity_poly.pdbx_strand_id
1 'polypeptide(L)'
;MKLLIDTNVFLEVLLEQSRANDAKKLLAKSNAHDFLISDFSLHSIGVILLRRNKADAFRSFLSDMVTNAGTNIALLDADEMHVAIEHATKFNLDFDDAYQYAVAEKYDLTIVSFDADFDRTTRGRSEPSTIT
;
A
#
# COMPACT_ATOMS: atom_id res chain seq x y z
N MET A 1 -7.58 -3.04 13.09
CA MET A 1 -7.94 -2.09 12.00
C MET A 1 -7.73 -2.77 10.66
N LYS A 2 -8.47 -2.34 9.66
CA LYS A 2 -8.26 -2.75 8.26
C LYS A 2 -7.42 -1.70 7.56
N LEU A 3 -6.23 -2.06 7.16
CA LEU A 3 -5.22 -1.13 6.66
C LEU A 3 -4.85 -1.44 5.20
N LEU A 4 -4.94 -0.44 4.34
CA LEU A 4 -4.36 -0.51 2.99
C LEU A 4 -2.92 0.02 3.08
N ILE A 5 -1.98 -0.87 2.91
CA ILE A 5 -0.56 -0.51 3.00
C ILE A 5 -0.08 -0.07 1.62
N ASP A 6 0.36 1.18 1.53
CA ASP A 6 0.84 1.75 0.28
C ASP A 6 2.21 1.17 -0.12
N THR A 7 2.49 1.20 -1.41
CA THR A 7 3.73 0.69 -2.00
C THR A 7 4.98 1.19 -1.28
N ASN A 8 5.03 2.49 -0.95
CA ASN A 8 6.21 3.10 -0.33
C ASN A 8 6.54 2.52 1.05
N VAL A 9 5.53 2.06 1.80
CA VAL A 9 5.76 1.46 3.12
C VAL A 9 6.52 0.13 2.99
N PHE A 10 6.12 -0.70 2.04
CA PHE A 10 6.83 -1.96 1.77
C PHE A 10 8.23 -1.71 1.22
N LEU A 11 8.36 -0.74 0.29
CA LEU A 11 9.65 -0.44 -0.33
C LEU A 11 10.66 0.14 0.66
N GLU A 12 10.23 0.89 1.67
CA GLU A 12 11.13 1.34 2.73
C GLU A 12 11.85 0.17 3.39
N VAL A 13 11.12 -0.91 3.65
CA VAL A 13 11.70 -2.12 4.24
C VAL A 13 12.54 -2.90 3.21
N LEU A 14 11.99 -3.15 2.04
CA LEU A 14 12.61 -3.99 1.02
C LEU A 14 13.87 -3.37 0.43
N LEU A 15 13.96 -2.05 0.39
CA LEU A 15 15.12 -1.30 -0.10
C LEU A 15 15.98 -0.73 1.03
N GLU A 16 15.66 -1.06 2.28
CA GLU A 16 16.42 -0.65 3.47
C GLU A 16 16.63 0.87 3.54
N GLN A 17 15.52 1.63 3.36
CA GLN A 17 15.55 3.09 3.34
C GLN A 17 15.41 3.67 4.76
N SER A 18 15.45 5.02 4.87
CA SER A 18 15.57 5.71 6.15
C SER A 18 14.42 5.49 7.13
N ARG A 19 13.20 5.21 6.65
CA ARG A 19 12.02 4.98 7.49
C ARG A 19 11.64 3.51 7.62
N ALA A 20 12.58 2.61 7.28
CA ALA A 20 12.34 1.17 7.33
C ALA A 20 11.94 0.68 8.72
N ASN A 21 12.48 1.26 9.79
CA ASN A 21 12.16 0.81 11.15
C ASN A 21 10.70 1.04 11.52
N ASP A 22 10.13 2.18 11.18
CA ASP A 22 8.72 2.48 11.43
C ASP A 22 7.81 1.53 10.65
N ALA A 23 8.15 1.28 9.39
CA ALA A 23 7.43 0.35 8.55
C ALA A 23 7.52 -1.09 9.11
N LYS A 24 8.70 -1.54 9.50
CA LYS A 24 8.89 -2.88 10.09
C LYS A 24 8.07 -3.08 11.36
N LYS A 25 8.03 -2.08 12.22
CA LYS A 25 7.24 -2.16 13.47
C LYS A 25 5.76 -2.37 13.17
N LEU A 26 5.22 -1.68 12.19
CA LEU A 26 3.83 -1.88 11.79
C LEU A 26 3.62 -3.26 11.17
N LEU A 27 4.44 -3.63 10.20
CA LEU A 27 4.26 -4.88 9.46
C LEU A 27 4.44 -6.12 10.34
N ALA A 28 5.10 -5.99 11.48
CA ALA A 28 5.21 -7.07 12.48
C ALA A 28 3.90 -7.30 13.24
N LYS A 29 2.90 -6.42 13.10
CA LYS A 29 1.63 -6.48 13.83
C LYS A 29 0.51 -7.16 13.04
N SER A 30 0.83 -8.19 12.27
CA SER A 30 -0.16 -8.91 11.47
C SER A 30 -1.26 -9.60 12.30
N ASN A 31 -1.01 -9.86 13.57
CA ASN A 31 -2.01 -10.41 14.49
C ASN A 31 -2.99 -9.35 15.05
N ALA A 32 -2.62 -8.07 14.97
CA ALA A 32 -3.42 -6.97 15.53
C ALA A 32 -4.23 -6.23 14.46
N HIS A 33 -3.84 -6.33 13.20
CA HIS A 33 -4.46 -5.61 12.09
C HIS A 33 -4.64 -6.50 10.87
N ASP A 34 -5.67 -6.20 10.08
CA ASP A 34 -5.86 -6.81 8.76
C ASP A 34 -5.13 -5.96 7.73
N PHE A 35 -4.09 -6.50 7.12
CA PHE A 35 -3.35 -5.83 6.07
C PHE A 35 -3.93 -6.17 4.70
N LEU A 36 -4.09 -5.15 3.87
CA LEU A 36 -4.44 -5.30 2.47
C LEU A 36 -3.39 -4.59 1.62
N ILE A 37 -3.15 -5.14 0.44
CA ILE A 37 -2.30 -4.54 -0.58
C ILE A 37 -3.09 -4.49 -1.88
N SER A 38 -3.01 -3.40 -2.63
CA SER A 38 -3.64 -3.38 -3.94
C SER A 38 -2.84 -4.23 -4.93
N ASP A 39 -3.52 -4.76 -5.94
CA ASP A 39 -2.87 -5.46 -7.05
C ASP A 39 -1.85 -4.55 -7.75
N PHE A 40 -2.16 -3.26 -7.87
CA PHE A 40 -1.23 -2.25 -8.40
C PHE A 40 0.06 -2.20 -7.58
N SER A 41 -0.02 -2.11 -6.25
CA SER A 41 1.15 -2.07 -5.38
C SER A 41 1.97 -3.35 -5.49
N LEU A 42 1.31 -4.50 -5.51
CA LEU A 42 2.00 -5.78 -5.62
C LEU A 42 2.78 -5.88 -6.93
N HIS A 43 2.16 -5.50 -8.03
CA HIS A 43 2.83 -5.46 -9.34
C HIS A 43 4.00 -4.48 -9.35
N SER A 44 3.82 -3.28 -8.81
CA SER A 44 4.86 -2.24 -8.74
C SER A 44 6.08 -2.69 -7.94
N ILE A 45 5.86 -3.35 -6.82
CA ILE A 45 6.95 -3.90 -5.99
C ILE A 45 7.75 -4.91 -6.82
N GLY A 46 7.07 -5.81 -7.53
CA GLY A 46 7.72 -6.79 -8.40
C GLY A 46 8.56 -6.13 -9.49
N VAL A 47 8.01 -5.12 -10.15
CA VAL A 47 8.74 -4.38 -11.20
C VAL A 47 10.02 -3.74 -10.64
N ILE A 48 9.91 -3.07 -9.51
CA ILE A 48 11.04 -2.37 -8.90
C ILE A 48 12.13 -3.34 -8.43
N LEU A 49 11.73 -4.40 -7.73
CA LEU A 49 12.70 -5.35 -7.17
C LEU A 49 13.42 -6.15 -8.28
N LEU A 50 12.71 -6.57 -9.32
CA LEU A 50 13.36 -7.29 -10.42
C LEU A 50 14.31 -6.40 -11.21
N ARG A 51 13.96 -5.13 -11.41
CA ARG A 51 14.86 -4.16 -12.05
C ARG A 51 16.15 -3.93 -11.27
N ARG A 52 16.11 -4.13 -9.96
CA ARG A 52 17.28 -3.99 -9.07
C ARG A 52 17.99 -5.31 -8.79
N ASN A 53 17.68 -6.36 -9.53
CA ASN A 53 18.21 -7.71 -9.32
C ASN A 53 17.92 -8.27 -7.92
N LYS A 54 16.74 -7.96 -7.39
CA LYS A 54 16.29 -8.39 -6.06
C LYS A 54 15.10 -9.36 -6.15
N ALA A 55 15.14 -10.29 -7.10
CA ALA A 55 14.08 -11.29 -7.27
C ALA A 55 13.85 -12.12 -6.00
N ASP A 56 14.93 -12.47 -5.27
CA ASP A 56 14.81 -13.25 -4.04
C ASP A 56 14.12 -12.46 -2.93
N ALA A 57 14.35 -11.14 -2.87
CA ALA A 57 13.63 -10.27 -1.93
C ALA A 57 12.13 -10.26 -2.24
N PHE A 58 11.77 -10.28 -3.52
CA PHE A 58 10.35 -10.36 -3.91
C PHE A 58 9.73 -11.71 -3.55
N ARG A 59 10.45 -12.82 -3.76
CA ARG A 59 9.98 -14.14 -3.34
C ARG A 59 9.73 -14.20 -1.84
N SER A 60 10.67 -13.68 -1.05
CA SER A 60 10.52 -13.62 0.41
C SER A 60 9.33 -12.77 0.81
N PHE A 61 9.13 -11.61 0.16
CA PHE A 61 7.97 -10.74 0.39
C PHE A 61 6.66 -11.48 0.13
N LEU A 62 6.55 -12.18 -0.99
CA LEU A 62 5.36 -12.95 -1.32
C LEU A 62 5.09 -14.05 -0.28
N SER A 63 6.12 -14.74 0.19
CA SER A 63 5.96 -15.79 1.21
C SER A 63 5.61 -15.19 2.57
N ASP A 64 6.32 -14.17 3.01
CA ASP A 64 6.20 -13.65 4.37
C ASP A 64 4.96 -12.78 4.55
N MET A 65 4.70 -11.86 3.64
CA MET A 65 3.62 -10.90 3.79
C MET A 65 2.31 -11.39 3.19
N VAL A 66 2.35 -11.96 1.98
CA VAL A 66 1.11 -12.37 1.31
C VAL A 66 0.63 -13.72 1.83
N THR A 67 1.48 -14.73 1.85
CA THR A 67 1.09 -16.08 2.26
C THR A 67 1.02 -16.23 3.78
N ASN A 68 2.11 -15.96 4.50
CA ASN A 68 2.21 -16.25 5.94
C ASN A 68 1.49 -15.23 6.82
N ALA A 69 1.65 -13.95 6.54
CA ALA A 69 0.97 -12.89 7.30
C ALA A 69 -0.48 -12.68 6.88
N GLY A 70 -0.91 -13.31 5.79
CA GLY A 70 -2.31 -13.26 5.35
C GLY A 70 -2.75 -11.92 4.80
N THR A 71 -1.85 -11.15 4.18
CA THR A 71 -2.20 -9.90 3.52
C THR A 71 -3.13 -10.18 2.34
N ASN A 72 -4.31 -9.59 2.35
CA ASN A 72 -5.28 -9.75 1.27
C ASN A 72 -4.98 -8.79 0.12
N ILE A 73 -5.21 -9.26 -1.11
CA ILE A 73 -5.03 -8.44 -2.31
C ILE A 73 -6.37 -7.80 -2.65
N ALA A 74 -6.38 -6.47 -2.77
CA ALA A 74 -7.56 -5.68 -3.13
C ALA A 74 -7.39 -5.09 -4.52
N LEU A 75 -8.49 -4.99 -5.28
CA LEU A 75 -8.42 -4.51 -6.65
C LEU A 75 -9.69 -3.78 -7.05
N LEU A 76 -9.57 -3.00 -8.13
CA LEU A 76 -10.69 -2.37 -8.82
C LEU A 76 -10.92 -3.08 -10.15
N ASP A 77 -12.20 -3.25 -10.53
CA ASP A 77 -12.54 -3.64 -11.89
C ASP A 77 -12.51 -2.41 -12.83
N ALA A 78 -12.78 -2.63 -14.12
CA ALA A 78 -12.73 -1.57 -15.12
C ALA A 78 -13.74 -0.45 -14.83
N ASP A 79 -14.96 -0.79 -14.38
CA ASP A 79 -15.97 0.20 -14.06
C ASP A 79 -15.57 1.05 -12.86
N GLU A 80 -15.01 0.44 -11.85
CA GLU A 80 -14.54 1.13 -10.65
C GLU A 80 -13.35 2.06 -10.92
N MET A 81 -12.61 1.85 -12.01
CA MET A 81 -11.54 2.77 -12.41
C MET A 81 -12.07 4.16 -12.79
N HIS A 82 -13.35 4.27 -13.21
CA HIS A 82 -13.96 5.57 -13.41
C HIS A 82 -14.02 6.38 -12.11
N VAL A 83 -14.25 5.72 -10.99
CA VAL A 83 -14.21 6.36 -9.66
C VAL A 83 -12.80 6.86 -9.35
N ALA A 84 -11.78 6.06 -9.67
CA ALA A 84 -10.40 6.49 -9.50
C ALA A 84 -10.08 7.75 -10.33
N ILE A 85 -10.56 7.82 -11.57
CA ILE A 85 -10.39 9.01 -12.43
C ILE A 85 -11.03 10.24 -11.77
N GLU A 86 -12.24 10.11 -11.22
CA GLU A 86 -12.92 11.21 -10.53
C GLU A 86 -12.10 11.70 -9.31
N HIS A 87 -11.54 10.79 -8.53
CA HIS A 87 -10.69 11.15 -7.39
C HIS A 87 -9.38 11.80 -7.83
N ALA A 88 -8.79 11.36 -8.93
CA ALA A 88 -7.59 11.97 -9.48
C ALA A 88 -7.83 13.45 -9.80
N THR A 89 -8.96 13.75 -10.43
CA THR A 89 -9.35 15.12 -10.78
C THR A 89 -9.70 15.93 -9.53
N LYS A 90 -10.53 15.38 -8.66
CA LYS A 90 -11.03 16.10 -7.48
C LYS A 90 -9.92 16.47 -6.50
N PHE A 91 -8.98 15.56 -6.25
CA PHE A 91 -7.94 15.74 -5.24
C PHE A 91 -6.58 16.06 -5.83
N ASN A 92 -6.48 16.22 -7.14
CA ASN A 92 -5.22 16.46 -7.85
C ASN A 92 -4.18 15.38 -7.51
N LEU A 93 -4.57 14.13 -7.69
CA LEU A 93 -3.72 12.96 -7.47
C LEU A 93 -3.26 12.37 -8.80
N ASP A 94 -2.05 11.82 -8.82
CA ASP A 94 -1.65 10.92 -9.90
C ASP A 94 -2.55 9.68 -9.89
N PHE A 95 -2.64 8.99 -11.04
CA PHE A 95 -3.57 7.86 -11.15
C PHE A 95 -3.25 6.74 -10.18
N ASP A 96 -1.99 6.45 -9.93
CA ASP A 96 -1.59 5.42 -8.95
C ASP A 96 -2.09 5.74 -7.55
N ASP A 97 -1.98 6.97 -7.10
CA ASP A 97 -2.52 7.40 -5.80
C ASP A 97 -4.05 7.41 -5.80
N ALA A 98 -4.65 7.83 -6.89
CA ALA A 98 -6.11 7.80 -7.05
C ALA A 98 -6.66 6.37 -7.04
N TYR A 99 -5.92 5.42 -7.61
CA TYR A 99 -6.26 4.00 -7.57
C TYR A 99 -6.25 3.48 -6.12
N GLN A 100 -5.19 3.78 -5.38
CA GLN A 100 -5.09 3.42 -3.96
C GLN A 100 -6.25 4.02 -3.15
N TYR A 101 -6.56 5.28 -3.40
CA TYR A 101 -7.66 5.96 -2.73
C TYR A 101 -9.01 5.30 -3.02
N ALA A 102 -9.27 4.96 -4.27
CA ALA A 102 -10.51 4.30 -4.67
C ALA A 102 -10.63 2.89 -4.06
N VAL A 103 -9.52 2.15 -3.95
CA VAL A 103 -9.48 0.87 -3.24
C VAL A 103 -9.84 1.06 -1.77
N ALA A 104 -9.25 2.06 -1.12
CA ALA A 104 -9.52 2.35 0.29
C ALA A 104 -11.01 2.69 0.51
N GLU A 105 -11.60 3.45 -0.40
CA GLU A 105 -13.01 3.79 -0.33
C GLU A 105 -13.91 2.57 -0.54
N LYS A 106 -13.59 1.74 -1.52
CA LYS A 106 -14.37 0.53 -1.84
C LYS A 106 -14.48 -0.43 -0.66
N TYR A 107 -13.37 -0.62 0.05
CA TYR A 107 -13.30 -1.58 1.16
C TYR A 107 -13.32 -0.92 2.54
N ASP A 108 -13.49 0.38 2.60
CA ASP A 108 -13.46 1.17 3.84
C ASP A 108 -12.19 0.95 4.65
N LEU A 109 -11.05 1.23 4.03
CA LEU A 109 -9.74 1.00 4.61
C LEU A 109 -9.08 2.31 5.05
N THR A 110 -8.26 2.23 6.09
CA THR A 110 -7.32 3.30 6.44
C THR A 110 -6.09 3.17 5.55
N ILE A 111 -5.73 4.23 4.83
CA ILE A 111 -4.51 4.27 4.01
C ILE A 111 -3.33 4.49 4.93
N VAL A 112 -2.33 3.61 4.85
CA VAL A 112 -1.04 3.77 5.53
C VAL A 112 0.01 4.08 4.48
N SER A 113 0.59 5.28 4.54
CA SER A 113 1.50 5.77 3.51
C SER A 113 2.44 6.83 4.07
N PHE A 114 3.62 6.93 3.48
CA PHE A 114 4.53 8.06 3.70
C PHE A 114 4.25 9.24 2.77
N ASP A 115 3.34 9.08 1.80
CA ASP A 115 3.05 10.11 0.79
C ASP A 115 2.07 11.16 1.33
N ALA A 116 2.55 12.39 1.46
CA ALA A 116 1.74 13.52 1.93
C ALA A 116 0.63 13.93 0.95
N ASP A 117 0.67 13.46 -0.30
CA ASP A 117 -0.37 13.80 -1.28
C ASP A 117 -1.76 13.35 -0.82
N PHE A 118 -1.86 12.27 -0.05
CA PHE A 118 -3.13 11.82 0.51
C PHE A 118 -3.73 12.79 1.55
N ASP A 119 -2.94 13.71 2.09
CA ASP A 119 -3.46 14.71 3.03
C ASP A 119 -4.43 15.69 2.35
N ARG A 120 -4.40 15.77 1.02
CA ARG A 120 -5.36 16.58 0.25
C ARG A 120 -6.73 15.94 0.15
N THR A 121 -6.87 14.67 0.54
CA THR A 121 -8.09 13.88 0.36
C THR A 121 -8.97 13.90 1.61
N THR A 122 -10.26 13.56 1.41
CA THR A 122 -11.22 13.47 2.52
C THR A 122 -10.84 12.37 3.52
N ARG A 123 -10.38 11.21 3.05
CA ARG A 123 -10.00 10.11 3.93
C ARG A 123 -8.65 10.31 4.59
N GLY A 124 -7.75 11.04 3.94
CA GLY A 124 -6.39 11.25 4.43
C GLY A 124 -5.56 9.96 4.46
N ARG A 125 -4.50 10.00 5.25
CA ARG A 125 -3.61 8.86 5.49
C ARG A 125 -3.19 8.81 6.95
N SER A 126 -2.64 7.66 7.34
CA SER A 126 -1.87 7.52 8.58
C SER A 126 -0.45 7.10 8.22
N GLU A 127 0.53 7.63 8.92
CA GLU A 127 1.90 7.13 8.80
C GLU A 127 2.07 5.86 9.65
N PRO A 128 2.99 4.94 9.29
CA PRO A 128 3.19 3.71 10.03
C PRO A 128 3.41 3.90 11.54
N SER A 129 4.15 4.94 11.92
CA SER A 129 4.45 5.21 13.34
C SER A 129 3.24 5.61 14.16
N THR A 130 2.15 6.03 13.54
CA THR A 130 0.92 6.45 14.24
C THR A 130 -0.05 5.31 14.50
N ILE A 131 0.18 4.16 13.91
CA ILE A 131 -0.67 2.98 14.09
C ILE A 131 -0.19 2.18 15.31
N THR A 132 -1.06 1.99 16.26
CA THR A 132 -0.79 1.19 17.45
C THR A 132 -1.29 -0.24 17.29
#